data_486c4529f5841404b9a1f5696dc4cdf8
#
_entry.id   486c4529f5841404b9a1f5696dc4cdf8
#
_cell.length_a   1.000
_cell.length_b   1.000
_cell.length_c   1.000
_cell.angle_alpha   90.00
_cell.angle_beta   90.00
_cell.angle_gamma   90.00
#
_symmetry.space_group_name_H-M   'P 1'
#
loop_
_entity.id
_entity.type
_entity.pdbx_description
1 polymer ?
#
loop_
_entity_poly.entity_id
_entity_poly.type
_entity_poly.pdbx_seq_one_letter_code
_entity_poly.pdbx_strand_id
1 'polypeptide(L)'
;VVSAAYAGTFPSPQAASWHEDADSITEVDSVAEVSIESVSDFFLFADEFNTIEQSVRMDMLDYYASGMRKHMPTRLGGQAVIDSIAGDHYMKVSTSSVSETEVQMYVNNHGDKLFGVINRVKMPATDSHISFSQTYALGSPSVSLIEEPKVRDFLTAKDKKTLREIESKIDFPLIDYRFLPNGDVEARLTVGEFLSREDSAAVMPFVNSGITYHWDGKRFKIKK
;
A
#
# COMPACT_ATOMS: atom_id res chain seq x y z
N VAL A 1 -1.00 35.36 -72.94
CA VAL A 1 -1.38 34.53 -74.08
C VAL A 1 -2.06 33.25 -73.54
N VAL A 2 -3.37 33.20 -73.84
CA VAL A 2 -4.32 32.08 -73.87
C VAL A 2 -4.41 31.11 -72.67
N SER A 3 -5.43 31.41 -71.92
CA SER A 3 -6.11 30.51 -71.00
C SER A 3 -6.90 29.44 -71.76
N ALA A 4 -6.90 28.23 -71.33
CA ALA A 4 -7.87 27.18 -71.67
C ALA A 4 -8.39 26.51 -70.44
N ALA A 5 -9.67 26.84 -70.10
CA ALA A 5 -10.44 26.17 -69.07
C ALA A 5 -10.95 24.84 -69.59
N TYR A 6 -10.73 23.79 -68.79
CA TYR A 6 -11.39 22.47 -69.02
C TYR A 6 -12.40 22.25 -67.91
N ALA A 7 -13.68 22.37 -68.29
CA ALA A 7 -14.83 21.99 -67.43
C ALA A 7 -15.06 20.46 -67.60
N GLY A 8 -14.71 19.69 -66.61
CA GLY A 8 -15.04 18.27 -66.51
C GLY A 8 -16.15 18.08 -65.49
N THR A 9 -17.38 17.76 -65.98
CA THR A 9 -18.50 17.33 -65.16
C THR A 9 -18.26 15.92 -64.61
N PHE A 10 -18.17 15.80 -63.29
CA PHE A 10 -18.15 14.49 -62.62
C PHE A 10 -19.61 14.05 -62.35
N PRO A 11 -19.97 12.77 -62.65
CA PRO A 11 -21.28 12.26 -62.27
C PRO A 11 -21.33 12.06 -60.74
N SER A 12 -22.47 12.39 -60.15
CA SER A 12 -22.77 12.15 -58.73
C SER A 12 -22.77 10.64 -58.42
N PRO A 13 -22.18 10.21 -57.30
CA PRO A 13 -22.35 8.84 -56.84
C PRO A 13 -23.78 8.61 -56.37
N GLN A 14 -24.42 7.60 -56.88
CA GLN A 14 -25.70 7.09 -56.40
C GLN A 14 -25.53 6.64 -54.93
N ALA A 15 -26.47 7.07 -54.09
CA ALA A 15 -26.57 6.60 -52.73
C ALA A 15 -26.87 5.09 -52.69
N ALA A 16 -25.91 4.31 -52.33
CA ALA A 16 -26.11 2.92 -51.93
C ALA A 16 -26.76 2.91 -50.56
N SER A 17 -27.99 2.42 -50.46
CA SER A 17 -28.69 2.19 -49.20
C SER A 17 -27.99 1.03 -48.47
N TRP A 18 -27.21 1.36 -47.46
CA TRP A 18 -26.75 0.37 -46.51
C TRP A 18 -27.90 0.08 -45.56
N HIS A 19 -28.48 -1.13 -45.68
CA HIS A 19 -29.30 -1.68 -44.61
C HIS A 19 -28.37 -1.95 -43.46
N GLU A 20 -28.46 -1.15 -42.42
CA GLU A 20 -27.91 -1.45 -41.11
C GLU A 20 -28.76 -2.59 -40.50
N ASP A 21 -28.31 -3.82 -40.67
CA ASP A 21 -28.72 -4.86 -39.76
C ASP A 21 -28.06 -4.56 -38.41
N ALA A 22 -28.84 -3.90 -37.54
CA ALA A 22 -28.49 -3.72 -36.15
C ALA A 22 -28.61 -5.05 -35.42
N ASP A 23 -27.68 -5.98 -35.69
CA ASP A 23 -27.44 -7.07 -34.79
C ASP A 23 -26.76 -6.51 -33.52
N SER A 24 -27.56 -6.49 -32.49
CA SER A 24 -27.24 -6.09 -31.16
C SER A 24 -26.05 -6.88 -30.63
N ILE A 25 -24.87 -6.28 -30.66
CA ILE A 25 -23.74 -6.73 -29.83
C ILE A 25 -23.99 -6.16 -28.43
N THR A 26 -24.89 -6.80 -27.70
CA THR A 26 -24.98 -6.69 -26.24
C THR A 26 -24.31 -7.92 -25.63
N GLU A 27 -23.01 -8.09 -25.88
CA GLU A 27 -22.15 -8.77 -24.95
C GLU A 27 -21.42 -7.69 -24.16
N VAL A 28 -22.12 -7.17 -23.16
CA VAL A 28 -21.43 -6.59 -22.01
C VAL A 28 -20.78 -7.79 -21.34
N ASP A 29 -19.52 -8.01 -21.69
CA ASP A 29 -18.64 -8.92 -20.95
C ASP A 29 -18.70 -8.43 -19.49
N SER A 30 -19.50 -9.10 -18.67
CA SER A 30 -19.55 -8.82 -17.24
C SER A 30 -18.16 -9.16 -16.74
N VAL A 31 -17.33 -8.13 -16.59
CA VAL A 31 -16.07 -8.26 -15.88
C VAL A 31 -16.42 -8.86 -14.53
N ALA A 32 -16.09 -10.14 -14.34
CA ALA A 32 -16.34 -10.82 -13.09
C ALA A 32 -15.67 -10.01 -12.00
N GLU A 33 -16.48 -9.46 -11.10
CA GLU A 33 -15.99 -8.68 -9.97
C GLU A 33 -15.08 -9.59 -9.13
N VAL A 34 -13.79 -9.27 -9.10
CA VAL A 34 -12.80 -10.07 -8.37
C VAL A 34 -13.06 -9.88 -6.88
N SER A 35 -13.54 -10.92 -6.22
CA SER A 35 -13.72 -10.90 -4.76
C SER A 35 -12.36 -11.06 -4.08
N ILE A 36 -12.00 -10.12 -3.20
CA ILE A 36 -10.78 -10.17 -2.39
C ILE A 36 -11.12 -10.72 -1.01
N GLU A 37 -10.85 -12.00 -0.79
CA GLU A 37 -11.25 -12.73 0.39
C GLU A 37 -10.12 -12.95 1.40
N SER A 38 -8.86 -12.82 0.95
CA SER A 38 -7.66 -13.11 1.72
C SER A 38 -6.53 -12.12 1.42
N VAL A 39 -5.47 -12.13 2.23
CA VAL A 39 -4.23 -11.38 1.94
C VAL A 39 -3.52 -11.90 0.69
N SER A 40 -3.74 -13.15 0.29
CA SER A 40 -3.21 -13.70 -0.96
C SER A 40 -3.92 -13.13 -2.17
N ASP A 41 -5.26 -12.98 -2.13
CA ASP A 41 -6.02 -12.29 -3.17
C ASP A 41 -5.62 -10.82 -3.25
N PHE A 42 -5.49 -10.15 -2.09
CA PHE A 42 -5.02 -8.77 -2.02
C PHE A 42 -3.63 -8.65 -2.66
N PHE A 43 -2.70 -9.54 -2.36
CA PHE A 43 -1.38 -9.56 -2.98
C PHE A 43 -1.44 -9.71 -4.50
N LEU A 44 -2.37 -10.53 -5.03
CA LEU A 44 -2.52 -10.75 -6.46
C LEU A 44 -3.09 -9.53 -7.20
N PHE A 45 -4.05 -8.83 -6.61
CA PHE A 45 -4.86 -7.87 -7.35
C PHE A 45 -4.64 -6.41 -6.94
N ALA A 46 -4.09 -6.14 -5.76
CA ALA A 46 -3.90 -4.78 -5.27
C ALA A 46 -2.74 -4.04 -5.95
N ASP A 47 -2.91 -2.73 -6.15
CA ASP A 47 -1.94 -1.84 -6.78
C ASP A 47 -0.70 -1.60 -5.91
N GLU A 48 -0.79 -1.84 -4.61
CA GLU A 48 0.31 -1.75 -3.67
C GLU A 48 1.51 -2.62 -4.06
N PHE A 49 1.27 -3.67 -4.85
CA PHE A 49 2.29 -4.59 -5.35
C PHE A 49 2.57 -4.45 -6.85
N ASN A 50 2.22 -3.32 -7.48
CA ASN A 50 2.36 -3.09 -8.92
C ASN A 50 3.82 -3.15 -9.43
N THR A 51 4.81 -3.03 -8.54
CA THR A 51 6.23 -3.24 -8.86
C THR A 51 6.58 -4.70 -9.13
N ILE A 52 5.69 -5.64 -8.81
CA ILE A 52 5.82 -7.07 -9.07
C ILE A 52 4.72 -7.45 -10.08
N GLU A 53 5.11 -8.00 -11.23
CA GLU A 53 4.16 -8.47 -12.25
C GLU A 53 3.16 -9.46 -11.65
N GLN A 54 1.89 -9.40 -12.05
CA GLN A 54 0.84 -10.26 -11.50
C GLN A 54 1.15 -11.76 -11.70
N SER A 55 1.69 -12.15 -12.86
CA SER A 55 2.13 -13.53 -13.11
C SER A 55 3.24 -13.95 -12.15
N VAL A 56 4.18 -13.04 -11.84
CA VAL A 56 5.25 -13.27 -10.86
C VAL A 56 4.65 -13.42 -9.46
N ARG A 57 3.64 -12.63 -9.10
CA ARG A 57 2.95 -12.75 -7.82
C ARG A 57 2.26 -14.12 -7.66
N MET A 58 1.66 -14.64 -8.74
CA MET A 58 1.10 -16.01 -8.77
C MET A 58 2.19 -17.06 -8.51
N ASP A 59 3.29 -16.99 -9.25
CA ASP A 59 4.43 -17.89 -9.05
C ASP A 59 4.99 -17.83 -7.60
N MET A 60 5.06 -16.62 -7.02
CA MET A 60 5.53 -16.45 -5.65
C MET A 60 4.63 -17.17 -4.64
N LEU A 61 3.30 -17.11 -4.82
CA LEU A 61 2.35 -17.84 -3.97
C LEU A 61 2.51 -19.35 -4.12
N ASP A 62 2.67 -19.86 -5.36
CA ASP A 62 2.88 -21.29 -5.62
C ASP A 62 4.18 -21.80 -5.01
N TYR A 63 5.28 -21.02 -5.12
CA TYR A 63 6.54 -21.35 -4.43
C TYR A 63 6.37 -21.36 -2.93
N TYR A 64 5.71 -20.35 -2.38
CA TYR A 64 5.46 -20.28 -0.93
C TYR A 64 4.64 -21.48 -0.44
N ALA A 65 3.54 -21.83 -1.14
CA ALA A 65 2.70 -23.00 -0.83
C ALA A 65 3.48 -24.32 -0.88
N SER A 66 4.47 -24.41 -1.79
CA SER A 66 5.40 -25.56 -1.88
C SER A 66 6.54 -25.54 -0.83
N GLY A 67 6.50 -24.62 0.13
CA GLY A 67 7.53 -24.48 1.15
C GLY A 67 8.82 -23.78 0.69
N MET A 68 8.84 -23.24 -0.52
CA MET A 68 10.01 -22.56 -1.08
C MET A 68 9.95 -21.05 -0.82
N ARG A 69 11.10 -20.46 -0.52
CA ARG A 69 11.31 -19.01 -0.40
C ARG A 69 12.16 -18.54 -1.57
N LYS A 70 11.52 -18.32 -2.71
CA LYS A 70 12.20 -17.94 -3.95
C LYS A 70 12.15 -16.43 -4.17
N HIS A 71 13.32 -15.85 -4.41
CA HIS A 71 13.42 -14.46 -4.82
C HIS A 71 13.02 -14.34 -6.29
N MET A 72 12.07 -13.46 -6.58
CA MET A 72 11.51 -13.23 -7.91
C MET A 72 11.78 -11.79 -8.36
N PRO A 73 11.95 -11.55 -9.67
CA PRO A 73 12.29 -10.23 -10.19
C PRO A 73 11.15 -9.22 -10.00
N THR A 74 11.52 -7.97 -9.79
CA THR A 74 10.58 -6.83 -9.79
C THR A 74 10.79 -5.96 -11.04
N ARG A 75 9.79 -5.17 -11.42
CA ARG A 75 9.87 -4.20 -12.54
C ARG A 75 10.97 -3.17 -12.38
N LEU A 76 11.39 -2.90 -11.15
CA LEU A 76 12.44 -1.92 -10.83
C LEU A 76 13.84 -2.55 -10.81
N GLY A 77 14.01 -3.79 -11.26
CA GLY A 77 15.30 -4.48 -11.31
C GLY A 77 15.76 -5.05 -9.97
N GLY A 78 14.89 -5.00 -8.93
CA GLY A 78 15.14 -5.64 -7.64
C GLY A 78 14.62 -7.08 -7.59
N GLN A 79 14.60 -7.63 -6.39
CA GLN A 79 14.04 -8.96 -6.11
C GLN A 79 13.07 -8.89 -4.94
N ALA A 80 11.94 -9.59 -5.06
CA ALA A 80 10.94 -9.74 -4.03
C ALA A 80 10.83 -11.19 -3.57
N VAL A 81 10.41 -11.39 -2.32
CA VAL A 81 10.15 -12.70 -1.75
C VAL A 81 9.01 -12.61 -0.72
N ILE A 82 8.14 -13.62 -0.68
CA ILE A 82 7.17 -13.75 0.42
C ILE A 82 7.90 -14.31 1.63
N ASP A 83 8.01 -13.50 2.68
CA ASP A 83 8.66 -13.88 3.93
C ASP A 83 7.76 -14.79 4.78
N SER A 84 6.48 -14.41 4.90
CA SER A 84 5.51 -15.16 5.69
C SER A 84 4.06 -14.91 5.25
N ILE A 85 3.23 -15.95 5.38
CA ILE A 85 1.77 -15.87 5.30
C ILE A 85 1.23 -16.57 6.55
N ALA A 86 0.31 -15.94 7.26
CA ALA A 86 -0.40 -16.54 8.40
C ALA A 86 -1.90 -16.57 8.13
N GLY A 87 -2.38 -17.74 7.70
CA GLY A 87 -3.78 -17.93 7.27
C GLY A 87 -4.18 -16.94 6.18
N ASP A 88 -5.45 -16.52 6.21
CA ASP A 88 -6.00 -15.59 5.22
C ASP A 88 -5.84 -14.12 5.62
N HIS A 89 -5.23 -13.84 6.77
CA HIS A 89 -5.32 -12.52 7.40
C HIS A 89 -4.00 -11.76 7.53
N TYR A 90 -2.84 -12.39 7.35
CA TYR A 90 -1.55 -11.68 7.43
C TYR A 90 -0.57 -12.17 6.37
N MET A 91 0.14 -11.24 5.76
CA MET A 91 1.22 -11.50 4.82
C MET A 91 2.34 -10.48 5.01
N LYS A 92 3.59 -10.94 4.81
CA LYS A 92 4.77 -10.09 4.73
C LYS A 92 5.57 -10.43 3.49
N VAL A 93 5.95 -9.40 2.74
CA VAL A 93 6.71 -9.49 1.49
C VAL A 93 7.90 -8.54 1.55
N SER A 94 9.10 -9.06 1.40
CA SER A 94 10.27 -8.23 1.08
C SER A 94 10.19 -7.84 -0.39
N THR A 95 10.02 -6.55 -0.68
CA THR A 95 9.88 -6.00 -2.04
C THR A 95 11.23 -5.56 -2.63
N SER A 96 12.26 -5.43 -1.78
CA SER A 96 13.68 -5.24 -2.14
C SER A 96 14.57 -5.62 -0.97
N SER A 97 15.90 -5.43 -1.11
CA SER A 97 16.85 -5.64 -0.02
C SER A 97 16.65 -4.70 1.18
N VAL A 98 15.99 -3.56 0.97
CA VAL A 98 15.81 -2.51 1.98
C VAL A 98 14.35 -2.14 2.23
N SER A 99 13.41 -2.73 1.52
CA SER A 99 11.97 -2.43 1.68
C SER A 99 11.14 -3.69 1.83
N GLU A 100 10.09 -3.58 2.62
CA GLU A 100 9.12 -4.64 2.85
C GLU A 100 7.70 -4.07 2.96
N THR A 101 6.73 -4.89 2.62
CA THR A 101 5.31 -4.60 2.77
C THR A 101 4.67 -5.66 3.65
N GLU A 102 3.96 -5.23 4.68
CA GLU A 102 3.10 -6.09 5.50
C GLU A 102 1.64 -5.79 5.17
N VAL A 103 0.82 -6.82 5.09
CA VAL A 103 -0.63 -6.73 4.90
C VAL A 103 -1.33 -7.47 6.02
N GLN A 104 -2.31 -6.82 6.64
CA GLN A 104 -3.17 -7.41 7.66
C GLN A 104 -4.64 -7.18 7.28
N MET A 105 -5.41 -8.26 7.21
CA MET A 105 -6.86 -8.18 7.00
C MET A 105 -7.58 -7.95 8.33
N TYR A 106 -8.55 -7.07 8.31
CA TYR A 106 -9.46 -6.77 9.41
C TYR A 106 -10.91 -6.97 8.94
N VAL A 107 -11.80 -7.17 9.90
CA VAL A 107 -13.24 -7.18 9.65
C VAL A 107 -13.86 -6.05 10.47
N ASN A 108 -14.70 -5.24 9.84
CA ASN A 108 -15.41 -4.17 10.54
C ASN A 108 -16.70 -4.68 11.22
N ASN A 109 -17.39 -3.82 11.97
CA ASN A 109 -18.62 -4.15 12.67
C ASN A 109 -19.80 -4.54 11.75
N HIS A 110 -19.69 -4.31 10.44
CA HIS A 110 -20.68 -4.67 9.42
C HIS A 110 -20.32 -5.98 8.70
N GLY A 111 -19.18 -6.57 9.01
CA GLY A 111 -18.68 -7.78 8.36
C GLY A 111 -17.84 -7.51 7.09
N ASP A 112 -17.62 -6.24 6.73
CA ASP A 112 -16.80 -5.88 5.55
C ASP A 112 -15.31 -6.10 5.85
N LYS A 113 -14.59 -6.59 4.86
CA LYS A 113 -13.14 -6.77 4.91
C LYS A 113 -12.41 -5.48 4.61
N LEU A 114 -11.33 -5.27 5.33
CA LEU A 114 -10.45 -4.12 5.25
C LEU A 114 -9.01 -4.62 5.31
N PHE A 115 -8.14 -4.11 4.47
CA PHE A 115 -6.71 -4.42 4.46
C PHE A 115 -5.91 -3.23 4.97
N GLY A 116 -5.20 -3.44 6.06
CA GLY A 116 -4.13 -2.55 6.50
C GLY A 116 -2.83 -2.91 5.78
N VAL A 117 -2.15 -1.93 5.24
CA VAL A 117 -0.88 -2.09 4.52
C VAL A 117 0.17 -1.22 5.18
N ILE A 118 1.29 -1.83 5.57
CA ILE A 118 2.47 -1.12 6.06
C ILE A 118 3.57 -1.27 5.02
N ASN A 119 3.96 -0.15 4.41
CA ASN A 119 5.14 -0.07 3.57
C ASN A 119 6.30 0.46 4.39
N ARG A 120 7.40 -0.32 4.48
CA ARG A 120 8.56 -0.02 5.32
C ARG A 120 9.84 0.05 4.50
N VAL A 121 10.66 1.06 4.80
CA VAL A 121 12.04 1.20 4.33
C VAL A 121 12.98 1.11 5.54
N LYS A 122 14.06 0.32 5.43
CA LYS A 122 14.95 -0.04 6.55
C LYS A 122 16.20 0.83 6.66
N MET A 123 16.53 1.61 5.66
CA MET A 123 17.78 2.37 5.62
C MET A 123 17.58 3.83 5.21
N PRO A 124 18.34 4.78 5.78
CA PRO A 124 19.40 4.64 6.80
C PRO A 124 18.84 4.33 8.20
N ALA A 125 17.63 4.75 8.53
CA ALA A 125 16.84 4.36 9.69
C ALA A 125 15.51 3.78 9.21
N THR A 126 14.87 2.96 10.02
CA THR A 126 13.57 2.40 9.65
C THR A 126 12.51 3.49 9.65
N ASP A 127 11.78 3.61 8.54
CA ASP A 127 10.59 4.43 8.42
C ASP A 127 9.49 3.65 7.71
N SER A 128 8.24 3.94 8.03
CA SER A 128 7.12 3.24 7.41
C SER A 128 5.87 4.12 7.34
N HIS A 129 5.02 3.78 6.39
CA HIS A 129 3.70 4.37 6.21
C HIS A 129 2.64 3.28 6.33
N ILE A 130 1.54 3.58 7.05
CA ILE A 130 0.39 2.70 7.17
C ILE A 130 -0.80 3.30 6.41
N SER A 131 -1.46 2.47 5.60
CA SER A 131 -2.67 2.80 4.86
C SER A 131 -3.72 1.70 5.00
N PHE A 132 -4.97 2.01 4.64
CA PHE A 132 -6.07 1.04 4.71
C PHE A 132 -6.90 1.10 3.43
N SER A 133 -7.18 -0.07 2.87
CA SER A 133 -7.98 -0.27 1.65
C SER A 133 -9.17 -1.16 1.91
N GLN A 134 -10.33 -0.87 1.30
CA GLN A 134 -11.52 -1.70 1.35
C GLN A 134 -11.57 -2.62 0.12
N THR A 135 -12.12 -3.85 0.28
CA THR A 135 -12.09 -4.90 -0.75
C THR A 135 -12.80 -4.57 -2.04
N TYR A 136 -13.92 -3.83 -1.97
CA TYR A 136 -14.74 -3.50 -3.15
C TYR A 136 -14.32 -2.23 -3.86
N ALA A 137 -13.16 -1.70 -3.52
CA ALA A 137 -12.72 -0.41 -4.03
C ALA A 137 -11.20 -0.39 -4.24
N LEU A 138 -10.67 -1.45 -4.89
CA LEU A 138 -9.29 -1.45 -5.37
C LEU A 138 -9.05 -0.20 -6.21
N GLY A 139 -8.07 0.63 -5.82
CA GLY A 139 -7.83 1.94 -6.42
C GLY A 139 -8.63 3.09 -5.80
N SER A 140 -9.47 2.85 -4.79
CA SER A 140 -10.08 3.93 -3.99
C SER A 140 -9.06 4.57 -3.06
N PRO A 141 -9.26 5.87 -2.73
CA PRO A 141 -8.38 6.55 -1.79
C PRO A 141 -8.34 5.80 -0.46
N SER A 142 -7.14 5.67 0.11
CA SER A 142 -6.96 5.07 1.42
C SER A 142 -7.76 5.82 2.49
N VAL A 143 -8.38 5.08 3.39
CA VAL A 143 -9.14 5.65 4.50
C VAL A 143 -8.21 5.84 5.69
N SER A 144 -8.21 7.03 6.29
CA SER A 144 -7.48 7.27 7.54
C SER A 144 -8.28 6.67 8.71
N LEU A 145 -7.84 5.53 9.22
CA LEU A 145 -8.46 4.83 10.34
C LEU A 145 -7.62 4.88 11.62
N ILE A 146 -6.41 5.41 11.53
CA ILE A 146 -5.48 5.60 12.63
C ILE A 146 -5.13 7.09 12.73
N GLU A 147 -5.08 7.61 13.93
CA GLU A 147 -4.55 8.96 14.16
C GLU A 147 -3.01 8.88 14.17
N GLU A 148 -2.37 9.60 13.24
CA GLU A 148 -0.91 9.62 13.17
C GLU A 148 -0.33 10.20 14.46
N PRO A 149 0.59 9.49 15.12
CA PRO A 149 1.19 9.97 16.36
C PRO A 149 2.16 11.12 16.06
N LYS A 150 2.17 12.08 16.97
CA LYS A 150 3.15 13.19 16.95
C LYS A 150 4.40 12.79 17.71
N VAL A 151 5.53 13.43 17.42
CA VAL A 151 6.80 13.19 18.14
C VAL A 151 6.60 13.19 19.65
N ARG A 152 5.84 14.16 20.18
CA ARG A 152 5.56 14.27 21.61
C ARG A 152 4.87 13.07 22.26
N ASP A 153 4.12 12.31 21.47
CA ASP A 153 3.38 11.13 21.97
C ASP A 153 4.35 9.99 22.31
N PHE A 154 5.54 10.02 21.73
CA PHE A 154 6.64 9.10 22.02
C PHE A 154 7.56 9.58 23.15
N LEU A 155 7.38 10.78 23.68
CA LEU A 155 8.31 11.37 24.66
C LEU A 155 7.78 11.26 26.08
N THR A 156 8.66 10.88 27.01
CA THR A 156 8.36 10.68 28.43
C THR A 156 8.72 11.90 29.29
N ALA A 157 9.33 12.94 28.71
CA ALA A 157 9.68 14.17 29.41
C ALA A 157 8.43 14.86 29.99
N LYS A 158 8.44 15.20 31.29
CA LYS A 158 7.29 15.75 31.99
C LYS A 158 7.25 17.27 31.96
N ASP A 159 8.41 17.91 31.95
CA ASP A 159 8.47 19.38 31.94
C ASP A 159 8.48 19.90 30.48
N LYS A 160 7.80 21.06 30.30
CA LYS A 160 7.61 21.68 28.99
C LYS A 160 8.90 22.19 28.33
N LYS A 161 9.93 22.50 29.12
CA LYS A 161 11.19 23.04 28.59
C LYS A 161 11.97 21.91 27.96
N THR A 162 12.21 20.82 28.69
CA THR A 162 12.89 19.61 28.21
C THR A 162 12.16 19.01 27.01
N LEU A 163 10.81 18.96 27.06
CA LEU A 163 10.02 18.47 25.93
C LEU A 163 10.28 19.26 24.64
N ARG A 164 10.28 20.59 24.70
CA ARG A 164 10.57 21.44 23.53
C ARG A 164 12.01 21.31 23.04
N GLU A 165 12.97 21.19 23.96
CA GLU A 165 14.38 20.99 23.64
C GLU A 165 14.59 19.67 22.90
N ILE A 166 13.92 18.59 23.32
CA ILE A 166 13.98 17.29 22.65
C ILE A 166 13.29 17.34 21.30
N GLU A 167 12.05 17.88 21.22
CA GLU A 167 11.32 18.03 19.96
C GLU A 167 12.12 18.84 18.92
N SER A 168 12.84 19.88 19.34
CA SER A 168 13.63 20.73 18.43
C SER A 168 14.86 20.04 17.83
N LYS A 169 15.25 18.87 18.34
CA LYS A 169 16.34 18.05 17.82
C LYS A 169 15.89 17.01 16.80
N ILE A 170 14.56 16.84 16.65
CA ILE A 170 13.94 15.86 15.75
C ILE A 170 13.32 16.62 14.58
N ASP A 171 14.09 16.78 13.50
CA ASP A 171 13.62 17.47 12.29
C ASP A 171 12.57 16.65 11.52
N PHE A 172 12.72 15.32 11.51
CA PHE A 172 11.84 14.38 10.81
C PHE A 172 11.44 13.25 11.74
N PRO A 173 10.12 13.06 12.01
CA PRO A 173 9.64 11.92 12.76
C PRO A 173 9.70 10.66 11.87
N LEU A 174 10.67 9.80 12.09
CA LEU A 174 10.72 8.48 11.49
C LEU A 174 9.95 7.51 12.39
N ILE A 175 8.93 6.85 11.82
CA ILE A 175 8.03 5.99 12.58
C ILE A 175 7.98 4.60 11.95
N ASP A 176 8.30 3.58 12.74
CA ASP A 176 8.14 2.18 12.37
C ASP A 176 6.80 1.66 12.89
N TYR A 177 5.85 1.45 11.98
CA TYR A 177 4.59 0.74 12.26
C TYR A 177 4.79 -0.76 12.10
N ARG A 178 4.12 -1.57 12.92
CA ARG A 178 4.11 -3.04 12.86
C ARG A 178 2.75 -3.59 13.19
N PHE A 179 2.30 -4.61 12.47
CA PHE A 179 1.18 -5.43 12.91
C PHE A 179 1.65 -6.38 13.99
N LEU A 180 0.90 -6.46 15.09
CA LEU A 180 1.12 -7.42 16.17
C LEU A 180 0.28 -8.68 15.93
N PRO A 181 0.67 -9.85 16.48
CA PRO A 181 -0.05 -11.11 16.26
C PRO A 181 -1.51 -11.10 16.65
N ASN A 182 -1.93 -10.19 17.54
CA ASN A 182 -3.31 -10.02 17.96
C ASN A 182 -4.12 -9.02 17.10
N GLY A 183 -3.53 -8.53 16.00
CA GLY A 183 -4.14 -7.54 15.11
C GLY A 183 -4.02 -6.09 15.58
N ASP A 184 -3.39 -5.80 16.72
CA ASP A 184 -3.06 -4.43 17.12
C ASP A 184 -1.96 -3.87 16.18
N VAL A 185 -1.85 -2.54 16.12
CA VAL A 185 -0.75 -1.85 15.44
C VAL A 185 0.15 -1.20 16.48
N GLU A 186 1.44 -1.44 16.38
CA GLU A 186 2.44 -0.75 17.17
C GLU A 186 3.14 0.31 16.31
N ALA A 187 3.34 1.51 16.85
CA ALA A 187 4.14 2.58 16.27
C ALA A 187 5.33 2.89 17.17
N ARG A 188 6.54 2.93 16.63
CA ARG A 188 7.78 3.25 17.35
C ARG A 188 8.52 4.38 16.67
N LEU A 189 9.06 5.30 17.46
CA LEU A 189 9.94 6.34 16.96
C LEU A 189 11.36 5.78 16.75
N THR A 190 11.88 5.89 15.52
CA THR A 190 13.15 5.27 15.08
C THR A 190 14.25 6.27 14.76
N VAL A 191 14.07 7.53 15.16
CA VAL A 191 14.99 8.64 14.84
C VAL A 191 16.42 8.45 15.39
N GLY A 192 16.63 7.58 16.37
CA GLY A 192 17.92 7.42 17.06
C GLY A 192 19.09 7.09 16.13
N GLU A 193 18.85 6.37 15.05
CA GLU A 193 19.88 6.01 14.06
C GLU A 193 20.15 7.13 13.04
N PHE A 194 19.24 8.10 12.95
CA PHE A 194 19.33 9.23 12.02
C PHE A 194 19.95 10.47 12.68
N LEU A 195 19.79 10.62 14.00
CA LEU A 195 20.34 11.73 14.76
C LEU A 195 21.87 11.68 14.88
N SER A 196 22.49 12.83 15.09
CA SER A 196 23.89 12.88 15.52
C SER A 196 24.09 12.08 16.82
N ARG A 197 25.31 11.61 17.09
CA ARG A 197 25.60 10.87 18.33
C ARG A 197 25.25 11.69 19.59
N GLU A 198 25.48 13.00 19.55
CA GLU A 198 25.17 13.92 20.66
C GLU A 198 23.65 14.08 20.85
N ASP A 199 22.91 14.33 19.75
CA ASP A 199 21.46 14.48 19.81
C ASP A 199 20.77 13.15 20.16
N SER A 200 21.21 12.03 19.63
CA SER A 200 20.73 10.71 20.01
C SER A 200 20.89 10.46 21.50
N ALA A 201 22.07 10.78 22.08
CA ALA A 201 22.31 10.64 23.51
C ALA A 201 21.40 11.56 24.36
N ALA A 202 21.00 12.73 23.83
CA ALA A 202 20.10 13.65 24.50
C ALA A 202 18.62 13.25 24.36
N VAL A 203 18.20 12.66 23.23
CA VAL A 203 16.80 12.35 22.88
C VAL A 203 16.38 10.98 23.37
N MET A 204 17.17 9.92 23.09
CA MET A 204 16.77 8.53 23.30
C MET A 204 16.39 8.16 24.73
N PRO A 205 17.00 8.73 25.80
CA PRO A 205 16.57 8.47 27.18
C PRO A 205 15.11 8.87 27.48
N PHE A 206 14.53 9.72 26.66
CA PHE A 206 13.16 10.21 26.81
C PHE A 206 12.18 9.56 25.82
N VAL A 207 12.61 8.70 24.94
CA VAL A 207 11.73 7.98 23.99
C VAL A 207 11.13 6.76 24.69
N ASN A 208 9.79 6.61 24.59
CA ASN A 208 9.09 5.44 25.11
C ASN A 208 9.27 4.21 24.20
N SER A 209 8.77 3.03 24.62
CA SER A 209 8.87 1.78 23.89
C SER A 209 7.99 1.70 22.63
N GLY A 210 7.07 2.66 22.46
CA GLY A 210 6.11 2.70 21.36
C GLY A 210 4.67 2.96 21.83
N ILE A 211 3.80 3.17 20.87
CA ILE A 211 2.36 3.39 21.05
C ILE A 211 1.64 2.21 20.41
N THR A 212 0.72 1.58 21.14
CA THR A 212 -0.09 0.49 20.61
C THR A 212 -1.50 0.98 20.31
N TYR A 213 -2.00 0.66 19.13
CA TYR A 213 -3.34 0.95 18.67
C TYR A 213 -4.13 -0.35 18.59
N HIS A 214 -5.33 -0.36 19.14
CA HIS A 214 -6.27 -1.48 19.12
C HIS A 214 -7.38 -1.22 18.11
N TRP A 215 -7.72 -2.22 17.27
CA TRP A 215 -8.85 -2.20 16.36
C TRP A 215 -10.17 -2.43 17.10
N ASP A 216 -11.11 -1.47 17.02
CA ASP A 216 -12.42 -1.56 17.70
C ASP A 216 -13.57 -1.99 16.77
N GLY A 217 -13.25 -2.41 15.54
CA GLY A 217 -14.22 -2.75 14.50
C GLY A 217 -14.65 -1.55 13.64
N LYS A 218 -14.14 -0.34 13.94
CA LYS A 218 -14.43 0.88 13.18
C LYS A 218 -13.19 1.72 12.93
N ARG A 219 -12.29 1.82 13.89
CA ARG A 219 -11.04 2.60 13.83
C ARG A 219 -10.03 2.07 14.85
N PHE A 220 -8.80 2.46 14.69
CA PHE A 220 -7.75 2.19 15.66
C PHE A 220 -7.77 3.23 16.80
N LYS A 221 -7.63 2.77 18.02
CA LYS A 221 -7.57 3.60 19.24
C LYS A 221 -6.32 3.27 20.03
N ILE A 222 -5.68 4.28 20.57
CA ILE A 222 -4.52 4.11 21.47
C ILE A 222 -4.95 3.25 22.66
N LYS A 223 -4.20 2.18 22.88
CA LYS A 223 -4.39 1.28 24.03
C LYS A 223 -3.75 1.97 25.25
N LYS A 224 -4.57 2.25 26.24
CA LYS A 224 -4.14 2.84 27.51
C LYS A 224 -3.57 1.79 28.46
#